data_763008362d5776d4a080f69bc89c7050
#
_entry.id   763008362d5776d4a080f69bc89c7050
#
_cell.length_a   1.000
_cell.length_b   1.000
_cell.length_c   1.000
_cell.angle_alpha   90.00
_cell.angle_beta   90.00
_cell.angle_gamma   90.00
#
_symmetry.space_group_name_H-M   'P 1'
#
loop_
_entity.id
_entity.type
_entity.pdbx_description
1 polymer ?
#
loop_
_entity_poly.entity_id
_entity_poly.type
_entity_poly.pdbx_seq_one_letter_code
_entity_poly.pdbx_strand_id
1 'polypeptide(L)'
;MLHLAKDGIFPITKDKDGKLLKELPASGLHVAGTIQGEGKLNGVPSLFIRLAGCNLHCTWKTLAGNTCECDTAYAAFKVENSFSLPVEEIVRIIGHNRGNIDHIVITGGEPFLQADKVRALCLQLKKESHFHITVETNATLYVEECAEMIDFFSLSPKLSGSVPPAPHMDHHNKTR
;
A
#
# COMPACT_ATOMS: atom_id res chain seq x y z
N MET A 1 3.02 -9.78 12.44
CA MET A 1 3.94 -9.11 11.47
C MET A 1 3.17 -8.82 10.20
N LEU A 2 3.35 -7.64 9.63
CA LEU A 2 2.85 -7.26 8.31
C LEU A 2 3.88 -7.63 7.24
N HIS A 3 3.42 -8.19 6.13
CA HIS A 3 4.24 -8.52 4.97
C HIS A 3 4.23 -7.35 4.00
N LEU A 4 5.40 -6.77 3.78
CA LEU A 4 5.61 -5.55 3.01
C LEU A 4 6.28 -5.87 1.67
N ALA A 5 5.95 -5.11 0.63
CA ALA A 5 6.68 -5.11 -0.62
C ALA A 5 8.09 -4.52 -0.41
N LYS A 6 8.94 -4.62 -1.42
CA LYS A 6 10.34 -4.18 -1.34
C LYS A 6 10.55 -2.72 -0.95
N ASP A 7 9.62 -1.84 -1.29
CA ASP A 7 9.62 -0.42 -0.93
C ASP A 7 9.00 -0.15 0.45
N GLY A 8 8.23 -1.09 0.98
CA GLY A 8 7.74 -1.12 2.35
C GLY A 8 7.07 0.16 2.82
N ILE A 9 7.77 0.95 3.61
CA ILE A 9 7.34 2.26 4.09
C ILE A 9 8.12 3.31 3.34
N PHE A 10 7.46 4.24 2.67
CA PHE A 10 8.15 5.20 1.82
C PHE A 10 7.38 6.53 1.63
N PRO A 11 8.08 7.57 1.20
CA PRO A 11 9.52 7.74 1.32
C PRO A 11 9.91 8.00 2.77
N ILE A 12 10.98 7.38 3.21
CA ILE A 12 11.54 7.57 4.55
C ILE A 12 13.02 7.95 4.48
N THR A 13 13.51 8.64 5.49
CA THR A 13 14.93 9.03 5.64
C THR A 13 15.58 8.43 6.88
N LYS A 14 14.77 7.90 7.81
CA LYS A 14 15.22 7.30 9.06
C LYS A 14 14.65 5.90 9.23
N ASP A 15 15.46 5.04 9.84
CA ASP A 15 15.06 3.68 10.21
C ASP A 15 14.20 3.63 11.50
N LYS A 16 13.92 2.42 11.98
CA LYS A 16 13.14 2.17 13.21
C LYS A 16 13.78 2.69 14.50
N ASP A 17 15.09 2.95 14.48
CA ASP A 17 15.86 3.48 15.62
C ASP A 17 16.12 4.99 15.48
N GLY A 18 15.56 5.61 14.44
CA GLY A 18 15.70 7.04 14.16
C GLY A 18 17.05 7.42 13.52
N LYS A 19 17.84 6.44 13.08
CA LYS A 19 19.10 6.67 12.38
C LYS A 19 18.85 6.98 10.92
N LEU A 20 19.63 7.91 10.36
CA LEU A 20 19.57 8.21 8.93
C LEU A 20 19.91 6.97 8.10
N LEU A 21 19.12 6.72 7.09
CA LEU A 21 19.38 5.69 6.11
C LEU A 21 20.66 6.02 5.33
N LYS A 22 21.47 5.01 5.04
CA LYS A 22 22.71 5.18 4.25
C LYS A 22 22.43 5.47 2.78
N GLU A 23 21.33 4.92 2.28
CA GLU A 23 20.86 5.10 0.91
C GLU A 23 19.53 5.85 0.93
N LEU A 24 19.39 6.78 0.00
CA LEU A 24 18.12 7.48 -0.19
C LEU A 24 17.06 6.50 -0.69
N PRO A 25 15.78 6.74 -0.34
CA PRO A 25 14.67 5.99 -0.90
C PRO A 25 14.71 6.02 -2.44
N ALA A 26 14.18 4.98 -3.07
CA ALA A 26 14.11 4.87 -4.54
C ALA A 26 13.39 6.06 -5.22
N SER A 27 12.59 6.81 -4.46
CA SER A 27 11.95 8.06 -4.89
C SER A 27 12.94 9.21 -5.16
N GLY A 28 14.20 9.11 -4.70
CA GLY A 28 15.20 10.18 -4.78
C GLY A 28 14.92 11.38 -3.86
N LEU A 29 13.89 11.32 -3.03
CA LEU A 29 13.57 12.41 -2.11
C LEU A 29 14.50 12.41 -0.90
N HIS A 30 15.00 13.59 -0.55
CA HIS A 30 15.88 13.82 0.61
C HIS A 30 15.11 14.07 1.91
N VAL A 31 13.79 14.10 1.83
CA VAL A 31 12.86 14.30 2.95
C VAL A 31 11.88 13.16 3.03
N ALA A 32 11.37 12.87 4.21
CA ALA A 32 10.31 11.90 4.37
C ALA A 32 8.98 12.47 3.84
N GLY A 33 8.14 11.56 3.33
CA GLY A 33 6.84 11.89 2.76
C GLY A 33 6.91 12.33 1.31
N THR A 34 5.80 12.15 0.64
CA THR A 34 5.56 12.60 -0.75
C THR A 34 4.12 13.07 -0.86
N ILE A 35 3.69 13.41 -2.05
CA ILE A 35 2.33 13.88 -2.31
C ILE A 35 1.48 12.69 -2.76
N GLN A 36 0.28 12.50 -2.19
CA GLN A 36 -0.72 11.61 -2.77
C GLN A 36 -1.04 12.07 -4.20
N GLY A 37 -0.81 11.19 -5.16
CA GLY A 37 -0.95 11.51 -6.59
C GLY A 37 -2.32 11.23 -7.18
N GLU A 38 -3.22 10.57 -6.41
CA GLU A 38 -4.48 10.05 -6.94
C GLU A 38 -5.68 10.37 -6.03
N GLY A 39 -6.87 10.34 -6.65
CA GLY A 39 -8.14 10.40 -5.96
C GLY A 39 -8.44 11.74 -5.29
N LYS A 40 -9.35 11.69 -4.32
CA LYS A 40 -9.88 12.87 -3.62
C LYS A 40 -8.80 13.64 -2.83
N LEU A 41 -7.78 12.95 -2.34
CA LEU A 41 -6.71 13.52 -1.51
C LEU A 41 -5.45 13.83 -2.31
N ASN A 42 -5.55 13.96 -3.63
CA ASN A 42 -4.45 14.38 -4.48
C ASN A 42 -3.86 15.71 -3.99
N GLY A 43 -2.54 15.75 -3.86
CA GLY A 43 -1.80 16.91 -3.36
C GLY A 43 -1.52 16.88 -1.85
N VAL A 44 -2.09 15.95 -1.10
CA VAL A 44 -1.87 15.85 0.35
C VAL A 44 -0.52 15.19 0.64
N PRO A 45 0.35 15.83 1.46
CA PRO A 45 1.59 15.20 1.92
C PRO A 45 1.32 13.90 2.69
N SER A 46 1.97 12.82 2.30
CA SER A 46 1.64 11.48 2.80
C SER A 46 2.87 10.60 3.02
N LEU A 47 2.78 9.66 3.96
CA LEU A 47 3.64 8.49 4.04
C LEU A 47 2.87 7.26 3.58
N PHE A 48 3.52 6.41 2.80
CA PHE A 48 2.92 5.21 2.23
C PHE A 48 3.43 3.96 2.93
N ILE A 49 2.53 2.99 3.10
CA ILE A 49 2.85 1.64 3.57
C ILE A 49 2.37 0.69 2.49
N ARG A 50 3.32 0.08 1.76
CA ARG A 50 3.00 -0.84 0.66
C ARG A 50 3.11 -2.29 1.10
N LEU A 51 1.96 -2.97 1.13
CA LEU A 51 1.85 -4.38 1.48
C LEU A 51 2.10 -5.28 0.28
N ALA A 52 2.58 -6.49 0.55
CA ALA A 52 2.84 -7.51 -0.47
C ALA A 52 1.68 -8.50 -0.58
N GLY A 53 1.42 -8.93 -1.81
CA GLY A 53 0.36 -9.89 -2.15
C GLY A 53 -0.92 -9.23 -2.65
N CYS A 54 -1.53 -9.86 -3.66
CA CYS A 54 -2.82 -9.46 -4.21
C CYS A 54 -3.61 -10.72 -4.60
N ASN A 55 -4.91 -10.66 -4.45
CA ASN A 55 -5.84 -11.71 -4.89
C ASN A 55 -6.20 -11.59 -6.38
N LEU A 56 -5.72 -10.57 -7.09
CA LEU A 56 -5.92 -10.37 -8.51
C LEU A 56 -4.61 -10.37 -9.29
N HIS A 57 -4.68 -10.76 -10.58
CA HIS A 57 -3.58 -10.77 -11.54
C HIS A 57 -3.94 -9.86 -12.71
N CYS A 58 -3.92 -8.55 -12.50
CA CYS A 58 -4.40 -7.59 -13.47
C CYS A 58 -3.44 -7.43 -14.66
N THR A 59 -4.01 -7.40 -15.86
CA THR A 59 -3.31 -7.02 -17.08
C THR A 59 -4.23 -6.14 -17.93
N TRP A 60 -3.65 -5.28 -18.75
CA TRP A 60 -4.39 -4.42 -19.67
C TRP A 60 -3.84 -4.53 -21.07
N LYS A 61 -4.66 -4.16 -22.04
CA LYS A 61 -4.21 -3.96 -23.42
C LYS A 61 -3.90 -2.48 -23.62
N THR A 62 -2.71 -2.21 -24.15
CA THR A 62 -2.35 -0.88 -24.62
C THR A 62 -3.08 -0.55 -25.93
N LEU A 63 -3.08 0.72 -26.32
CA LEU A 63 -3.63 1.14 -27.62
C LEU A 63 -2.97 0.42 -28.82
N ALA A 64 -1.72 0.04 -28.67
CA ALA A 64 -0.97 -0.75 -29.68
C ALA A 64 -1.26 -2.25 -29.62
N GLY A 65 -2.19 -2.71 -28.75
CA GLY A 65 -2.55 -4.11 -28.59
C GLY A 65 -1.61 -4.96 -27.73
N ASN A 66 -0.53 -4.39 -27.22
CA ASN A 66 0.40 -5.08 -26.32
C ASN A 66 -0.24 -5.31 -24.96
N THR A 67 0.19 -6.38 -24.28
CA THR A 67 -0.23 -6.61 -22.88
C THR A 67 0.67 -5.84 -21.92
N CYS A 68 0.07 -5.10 -21.00
CA CYS A 68 0.72 -4.43 -19.91
C CYS A 68 0.26 -5.08 -18.60
N GLU A 69 1.17 -5.46 -17.73
CA GLU A 69 0.87 -5.97 -16.40
C GLU A 69 0.55 -4.82 -15.43
N CYS A 70 0.09 -5.19 -14.24
CA CYS A 70 -0.07 -4.25 -13.13
C CYS A 70 1.24 -3.47 -12.91
N ASP A 71 1.15 -2.15 -12.78
CA ASP A 71 2.28 -1.25 -12.51
C ASP A 71 3.00 -1.56 -11.20
N THR A 72 2.27 -2.16 -10.25
CA THR A 72 2.78 -2.64 -8.97
C THR A 72 2.87 -4.18 -8.93
N ALA A 73 3.14 -4.84 -10.06
CA ALA A 73 3.29 -6.30 -10.12
C ALA A 73 4.27 -6.85 -9.08
N TYR A 74 5.32 -6.09 -8.76
CA TYR A 74 6.32 -6.44 -7.74
C TYR A 74 5.75 -6.50 -6.31
N ALA A 75 4.66 -5.80 -6.04
CA ALA A 75 3.93 -5.87 -4.77
C ALA A 75 2.76 -6.85 -4.84
N ALA A 76 2.20 -7.10 -6.02
CA ALA A 76 0.97 -7.87 -6.21
C ALA A 76 1.22 -9.38 -6.33
N PHE A 77 1.92 -9.82 -7.38
CA PHE A 77 2.07 -11.24 -7.73
C PHE A 77 3.48 -11.65 -8.21
N LYS A 78 4.34 -10.70 -8.52
CA LYS A 78 5.78 -10.90 -8.74
C LYS A 78 6.58 -10.47 -7.51
N VAL A 79 6.13 -10.90 -6.35
CA VAL A 79 6.63 -10.43 -5.05
C VAL A 79 8.06 -10.90 -4.86
N GLU A 80 9.02 -10.00 -5.07
CA GLU A 80 10.44 -10.21 -4.88
C GLU A 80 10.97 -9.23 -3.82
N ASN A 81 11.96 -9.66 -3.04
CA ASN A 81 12.58 -8.84 -2.00
C ASN A 81 11.60 -8.24 -0.98
N SER A 82 10.46 -8.92 -0.79
CA SER A 82 9.51 -8.58 0.27
C SER A 82 10.07 -8.96 1.65
N PHE A 83 9.57 -8.31 2.69
CA PHE A 83 10.00 -8.54 4.06
C PHE A 83 8.82 -8.38 5.02
N SER A 84 9.01 -8.79 6.28
CA SER A 84 7.96 -8.66 7.28
C SER A 84 8.46 -7.86 8.48
N LEU A 85 7.62 -6.93 8.94
CA LEU A 85 7.88 -6.14 10.14
C LEU A 85 6.77 -6.32 11.18
N PRO A 86 7.11 -6.29 12.47
CA PRO A 86 6.14 -6.08 13.54
C PRO A 86 5.42 -4.74 13.36
N VAL A 87 4.15 -4.68 13.75
CA VAL A 87 3.36 -3.44 13.68
C VAL A 87 4.04 -2.31 14.45
N GLU A 88 4.60 -2.63 15.61
CA GLU A 88 5.30 -1.69 16.48
C GLU A 88 6.53 -1.06 15.82
N GLU A 89 7.24 -1.80 14.96
CA GLU A 89 8.38 -1.28 14.20
C GLU A 89 7.90 -0.33 13.09
N ILE A 90 6.83 -0.68 12.41
CA ILE A 90 6.21 0.18 11.39
C ILE A 90 5.81 1.52 12.00
N VAL A 91 5.15 1.49 13.14
CA VAL A 91 4.71 2.71 13.85
C VAL A 91 5.90 3.56 14.28
N ARG A 92 7.00 2.94 14.77
CA ARG A 92 8.23 3.67 15.11
C ARG A 92 8.87 4.34 13.88
N ILE A 93 8.97 3.62 12.75
CA ILE A 93 9.49 4.20 11.50
C ILE A 93 8.65 5.42 11.08
N ILE A 94 7.34 5.30 11.12
CA ILE A 94 6.43 6.41 10.82
C ILE A 94 6.67 7.57 11.77
N GLY A 95 6.74 7.32 13.08
CA GLY A 95 6.99 8.33 14.10
C GLY A 95 8.28 9.12 13.86
N HIS A 96 9.37 8.46 13.45
CA HIS A 96 10.64 9.11 13.13
C HIS A 96 10.64 9.90 11.82
N ASN A 97 9.72 9.60 10.91
CA ASN A 97 9.69 10.17 9.58
C ASN A 97 8.52 11.15 9.33
N ARG A 98 7.48 11.12 10.17
CA ARG A 98 6.26 11.89 9.88
C ARG A 98 6.46 13.41 9.82
N GLY A 99 7.33 14.00 10.66
CA GLY A 99 7.39 15.44 10.79
C GLY A 99 6.00 16.04 11.04
N ASN A 100 5.53 16.89 10.11
CA ASN A 100 4.19 17.46 10.11
C ASN A 100 3.18 16.69 9.23
N ILE A 101 3.56 15.50 8.73
CA ILE A 101 2.67 14.65 7.94
C ILE A 101 1.72 13.94 8.90
N ASP A 102 0.44 14.08 8.65
CA ASP A 102 -0.65 13.45 9.38
C ASP A 102 -1.45 12.45 8.52
N HIS A 103 -1.09 12.29 7.24
CA HIS A 103 -1.75 11.38 6.31
C HIS A 103 -0.90 10.14 6.03
N ILE A 104 -1.50 8.97 6.28
CA ILE A 104 -0.91 7.64 6.02
C ILE A 104 -1.75 6.96 4.95
N VAL A 105 -1.09 6.45 3.91
CA VAL A 105 -1.72 5.67 2.85
C VAL A 105 -1.28 4.22 2.96
N ILE A 106 -2.19 3.32 3.24
CA ILE A 106 -1.96 1.88 3.23
C ILE A 106 -2.38 1.37 1.85
N THR A 107 -1.43 0.82 1.11
CA THR A 107 -1.59 0.39 -0.27
C THR A 107 -0.84 -0.93 -0.51
N GLY A 108 -0.62 -1.31 -1.75
CA GLY A 108 0.21 -2.47 -2.10
C GLY A 108 -0.37 -3.28 -3.22
N GLY A 109 -0.40 -4.61 -3.06
CA GLY A 109 -1.24 -5.48 -3.88
C GLY A 109 -2.70 -5.32 -3.49
N GLU A 110 -3.16 -6.09 -2.49
CA GLU A 110 -4.46 -5.90 -1.84
C GLU A 110 -4.28 -5.91 -0.32
N PRO A 111 -4.44 -4.75 0.34
CA PRO A 111 -4.20 -4.64 1.78
C PRO A 111 -5.06 -5.57 2.64
N PHE A 112 -6.31 -5.82 2.24
CA PHE A 112 -7.23 -6.64 3.02
C PHE A 112 -6.96 -8.15 2.95
N LEU A 113 -5.98 -8.61 2.17
CA LEU A 113 -5.41 -9.96 2.36
C LEU A 113 -4.74 -10.12 3.72
N GLN A 114 -4.35 -9.02 4.35
CA GLN A 114 -3.72 -8.96 5.67
C GLN A 114 -4.59 -8.20 6.69
N ALA A 115 -5.91 -8.28 6.57
CA ALA A 115 -6.88 -7.45 7.29
C ALA A 115 -6.63 -7.34 8.80
N ASP A 116 -6.42 -8.47 9.51
CA ASP A 116 -6.14 -8.46 10.95
C ASP A 116 -4.91 -7.62 11.32
N LYS A 117 -3.89 -7.65 10.45
CA LYS A 117 -2.66 -6.90 10.67
C LYS A 117 -2.82 -5.42 10.31
N VAL A 118 -3.57 -5.14 9.25
CA VAL A 118 -3.97 -3.76 8.87
C VAL A 118 -4.78 -3.15 10.02
N ARG A 119 -5.74 -3.88 10.56
CA ARG A 119 -6.52 -3.43 11.73
C ARG A 119 -5.61 -3.10 12.91
N ALA A 120 -4.69 -4.00 13.27
CA ALA A 120 -3.75 -3.77 14.37
C ALA A 120 -2.87 -2.54 14.13
N LEU A 121 -2.41 -2.33 12.88
CA LEU A 121 -1.65 -1.15 12.50
C LEU A 121 -2.46 0.14 12.65
N CYS A 122 -3.67 0.18 12.11
CA CYS A 122 -4.55 1.34 12.22
C CYS A 122 -4.83 1.71 13.68
N LEU A 123 -5.11 0.71 14.53
CA LEU A 123 -5.30 0.91 15.96
C LEU A 123 -4.09 1.57 16.63
N GLN A 124 -2.88 1.11 16.32
CA GLN A 124 -1.67 1.68 16.92
C GLN A 124 -1.39 3.08 16.37
N LEU A 125 -1.54 3.30 15.06
CA LEU A 125 -1.38 4.64 14.48
C LEU A 125 -2.34 5.65 15.09
N LYS A 126 -3.61 5.29 15.27
CA LYS A 126 -4.62 6.16 15.92
C LYS A 126 -4.32 6.45 17.38
N LYS A 127 -3.65 5.54 18.10
CA LYS A 127 -3.19 5.78 19.48
C LYS A 127 -2.02 6.75 19.55
N GLU A 128 -1.10 6.68 18.59
CA GLU A 128 0.10 7.53 18.58
C GLU A 128 -0.19 8.98 18.16
N SER A 129 -1.15 9.17 17.25
CA SER A 129 -1.52 10.49 16.74
C SER A 129 -2.85 10.46 16.00
N HIS A 130 -3.39 11.66 15.72
CA HIS A 130 -4.57 11.86 14.89
C HIS A 130 -4.24 11.69 13.38
N PHE A 131 -3.65 10.54 13.02
CA PHE A 131 -3.41 10.24 11.61
C PHE A 131 -4.72 10.09 10.84
N HIS A 132 -4.78 10.73 9.67
CA HIS A 132 -5.77 10.41 8.65
C HIS A 132 -5.28 9.18 7.87
N ILE A 133 -6.03 8.10 7.91
CA ILE A 133 -5.67 6.82 7.30
C ILE A 133 -6.51 6.60 6.05
N THR A 134 -5.84 6.51 4.91
CA THR A 134 -6.42 6.06 3.64
C THR A 134 -6.01 4.62 3.36
N VAL A 135 -6.95 3.80 2.88
CA VAL A 135 -6.65 2.48 2.32
C VAL A 135 -6.99 2.48 0.83
N GLU A 136 -6.00 2.15 0.00
CA GLU A 136 -6.17 1.90 -1.43
C GLU A 136 -6.40 0.40 -1.66
N THR A 137 -7.56 0.03 -2.14
CA THR A 137 -7.98 -1.37 -2.31
C THR A 137 -8.64 -1.61 -3.67
N ASN A 138 -8.55 -2.83 -4.16
CA ASN A 138 -9.28 -3.26 -5.35
C ASN A 138 -10.78 -3.50 -5.11
N ALA A 139 -11.23 -3.32 -3.88
CA ALA A 139 -12.63 -3.43 -3.43
C ALA A 139 -13.26 -4.83 -3.56
N THR A 140 -12.45 -5.89 -3.69
CA THR A 140 -12.97 -7.27 -3.73
C THR A 140 -13.14 -7.88 -2.34
N LEU A 141 -12.50 -7.28 -1.33
CA LEU A 141 -12.59 -7.69 0.06
C LEU A 141 -13.10 -6.53 0.91
N TYR A 142 -14.05 -6.81 1.78
CA TYR A 142 -14.53 -5.88 2.78
C TYR A 142 -14.37 -6.49 4.18
N VAL A 143 -13.81 -5.73 5.10
CA VAL A 143 -13.58 -6.15 6.47
C VAL A 143 -14.11 -5.06 7.40
N GLU A 144 -15.28 -5.31 7.97
CA GLU A 144 -16.02 -4.35 8.80
C GLU A 144 -15.19 -3.84 9.99
N GLU A 145 -14.46 -4.75 10.63
CA GLU A 145 -13.65 -4.43 11.81
C GLU A 145 -12.46 -3.48 11.51
N CYS A 146 -12.11 -3.33 10.23
CA CYS A 146 -11.12 -2.35 9.79
C CYS A 146 -11.75 -0.99 9.48
N ALA A 147 -13.01 -0.98 9.05
CA ALA A 147 -13.67 0.20 8.49
C ALA A 147 -13.75 1.37 9.49
N GLU A 148 -13.98 1.08 10.76
CA GLU A 148 -14.11 2.11 11.80
C GLU A 148 -12.83 2.92 12.06
N MET A 149 -11.67 2.40 11.62
CA MET A 149 -10.36 3.04 11.86
C MET A 149 -9.79 3.71 10.62
N ILE A 150 -10.46 3.52 9.48
CA ILE A 150 -10.04 4.04 8.18
C ILE A 150 -10.89 5.27 7.86
N ASP A 151 -10.23 6.42 7.66
CA ASP A 151 -10.92 7.69 7.40
C ASP A 151 -11.35 7.81 5.94
N PHE A 152 -10.63 7.14 5.03
CA PHE A 152 -10.96 7.18 3.61
C PHE A 152 -10.60 5.89 2.88
N PHE A 153 -11.54 5.38 2.07
CA PHE A 153 -11.31 4.27 1.15
C PHE A 153 -11.14 4.80 -0.27
N SER A 154 -9.98 4.56 -0.85
CA SER A 154 -9.72 4.77 -2.27
C SER A 154 -9.98 3.46 -3.00
N LEU A 155 -11.15 3.35 -3.62
CA LEU A 155 -11.58 2.12 -4.26
C LEU A 155 -11.18 2.10 -5.74
N SER A 156 -10.50 1.03 -6.16
CA SER A 156 -10.06 0.82 -7.54
C SER A 156 -10.61 -0.51 -8.10
N PRO A 157 -11.93 -0.65 -8.32
CA PRO A 157 -12.52 -1.87 -8.83
C PRO A 157 -11.92 -2.25 -10.19
N LYS A 158 -11.65 -3.55 -10.37
CA LYS A 158 -11.04 -4.06 -11.60
C LYS A 158 -12.11 -4.56 -12.56
N LEU A 159 -12.25 -3.87 -13.69
CA LEU A 159 -13.27 -4.13 -14.70
C LEU A 159 -12.80 -5.19 -15.71
N SER A 160 -13.66 -5.52 -16.68
CA SER A 160 -13.36 -6.53 -17.71
C SER A 160 -12.10 -6.30 -18.51
N GLY A 161 -11.66 -5.04 -18.65
CA GLY A 161 -10.43 -4.68 -19.33
C GLY A 161 -9.15 -5.07 -18.58
N SER A 162 -9.25 -5.49 -17.29
CA SER A 162 -8.10 -5.88 -16.46
C SER A 162 -7.86 -7.39 -16.40
N VAL A 163 -8.64 -8.19 -17.14
CA VAL A 163 -8.60 -9.67 -17.08
C VAL A 163 -7.32 -10.20 -17.73
N PRO A 164 -6.49 -10.98 -16.98
CA PRO A 164 -5.30 -11.61 -17.51
C PRO A 164 -5.64 -12.77 -18.46
N PRO A 165 -4.69 -13.22 -19.29
CA PRO A 165 -4.84 -14.48 -20.01
C PRO A 165 -4.81 -15.69 -19.06
N ALA A 166 -5.11 -16.89 -19.59
CA ALA A 166 -4.93 -18.14 -18.84
C ALA A 166 -3.46 -18.26 -18.32
N PRO A 167 -3.22 -18.87 -17.16
CA PRO A 167 -4.18 -19.61 -16.33
C PRO A 167 -4.95 -18.75 -15.30
N HIS A 168 -4.70 -17.46 -15.21
CA HIS A 168 -5.24 -16.60 -14.13
C HIS A 168 -6.63 -16.03 -14.43
N MET A 169 -7.12 -16.16 -15.67
CA MET A 169 -8.36 -15.56 -16.14
C MET A 169 -9.58 -15.98 -15.30
N ASP A 170 -9.75 -17.28 -15.05
CA ASP A 170 -10.93 -17.80 -14.34
C ASP A 170 -10.98 -17.32 -12.88
N HIS A 171 -9.83 -17.36 -12.20
CA HIS A 171 -9.73 -16.86 -10.84
C HIS A 171 -10.05 -15.37 -10.79
N HIS A 172 -9.44 -14.59 -11.66
CA HIS A 172 -9.64 -13.14 -11.72
C HIS A 172 -11.11 -12.76 -11.96
N ASN A 173 -11.79 -13.45 -12.90
CA ASN A 173 -13.19 -13.21 -13.19
C ASN A 173 -14.15 -13.57 -12.05
N LYS A 174 -13.79 -14.51 -11.20
CA LYS A 174 -14.59 -14.90 -10.03
C LYS A 174 -14.37 -13.97 -8.83
N THR A 175 -13.20 -13.33 -8.76
CA THR A 175 -12.77 -12.54 -7.60
C THR A 175 -13.11 -11.06 -7.73
N ARG A 176 -13.05 -10.51 -8.95
CA ARG A 176 -13.32 -9.07 -9.20
C ARG A 176 -14.79 -8.68 -9.06
#